data_b378604e2f1d5c508293b1a2c48f68b4
#
_entry.id   b378604e2f1d5c508293b1a2c48f68b4
#
_cell.length_a   1.000
_cell.length_b   1.000
_cell.length_c   1.000
_cell.angle_alpha   90.00
_cell.angle_beta   90.00
_cell.angle_gamma   90.00
#
_symmetry.space_group_name_H-M   'P 1'
#
loop_
_entity.id
_entity.type
_entity.pdbx_description
1 polymer ?
#
loop_
_entity_poly.entity_id
_entity_poly.type
_entity_poly.pdbx_seq_one_letter_code
_entity_poly.pdbx_strand_id
1 'polypeptide(L)'
;IPLQAHGTAQAPPDGFPSLRLDFDTTGRPTVGIPAVDPPTTRQVATLIVGDGAVVGATDEFLIQFEAVNWRTGAVFDQTWGDAPRSLLEVVPGVTSAVIGSTIGSRLIVICPPIDGFGAIGDPTAGVLGTDTVVYVVDILAVTAIP
;
A
#
# COMPACT_ATOMS: atom_id res chain seq x y z
N ILE A 1 -15.13 -5.60 -12.39
CA ILE A 1 -14.34 -4.86 -11.41
C ILE A 1 -12.96 -4.59 -11.99
N PRO A 2 -12.52 -3.32 -12.04
CA PRO A 2 -11.16 -3.02 -12.44
C PRO A 2 -10.14 -3.71 -11.54
N LEU A 3 -9.01 -4.12 -12.11
CA LEU A 3 -7.92 -4.77 -11.35
C LEU A 3 -6.80 -3.80 -10.97
N GLN A 4 -6.98 -2.52 -11.23
CA GLN A 4 -6.04 -1.46 -10.87
C GLN A 4 -6.77 -0.15 -10.61
N ALA A 5 -6.05 0.79 -10.01
CA ALA A 5 -6.58 2.12 -9.74
C ALA A 5 -6.96 2.86 -11.02
N HIS A 6 -7.96 3.71 -10.90
CA HIS A 6 -8.36 4.62 -11.97
C HIS A 6 -8.92 5.90 -11.35
N GLY A 7 -8.64 7.02 -11.95
CA GLY A 7 -9.05 8.32 -11.44
C GLY A 7 -8.11 9.42 -11.87
N THR A 8 -7.98 10.45 -11.04
CA THR A 8 -7.15 11.62 -11.32
C THR A 8 -5.78 11.46 -10.70
N ALA A 9 -4.72 11.62 -11.50
CA ALA A 9 -3.34 11.58 -11.01
C ALA A 9 -3.07 12.74 -10.07
N GLN A 10 -2.29 12.48 -9.01
CA GLN A 10 -1.91 13.45 -8.00
C GLN A 10 -0.43 13.27 -7.64
N ALA A 11 0.27 14.38 -7.42
CA ALA A 11 1.66 14.33 -6.95
C ALA A 11 1.72 13.93 -5.47
N PRO A 12 2.82 13.28 -5.03
CA PRO A 12 3.04 13.02 -3.61
C PRO A 12 3.09 14.33 -2.81
N PRO A 13 2.75 14.30 -1.51
CA PRO A 13 2.86 15.49 -0.67
C PRO A 13 4.32 15.93 -0.48
N ASP A 14 4.53 17.20 -0.15
CA ASP A 14 5.86 17.72 0.14
C ASP A 14 6.50 16.95 1.30
N GLY A 15 7.80 16.66 1.15
CA GLY A 15 8.54 15.90 2.16
C GLY A 15 8.34 14.39 2.08
N PHE A 16 7.51 13.89 1.18
CA PHE A 16 7.39 12.44 0.96
C PHE A 16 8.70 11.90 0.36
N PRO A 17 9.20 10.75 0.84
CA PRO A 17 10.45 10.19 0.32
C PRO A 17 10.40 9.92 -1.18
N SER A 18 11.52 10.17 -1.86
CA SER A 18 11.63 9.98 -3.31
C SER A 18 11.79 8.50 -3.65
N LEU A 19 10.68 7.79 -3.69
CA LEU A 19 10.64 6.42 -4.17
C LEU A 19 10.57 6.42 -5.70
N ARG A 20 11.30 5.49 -6.30
CA ARG A 20 11.16 5.23 -7.73
C ARG A 20 9.99 4.27 -7.93
N LEU A 21 9.06 4.62 -8.81
CA LEU A 21 7.87 3.84 -9.04
C LEU A 21 7.61 3.73 -10.54
N ASP A 22 7.75 2.51 -11.07
CA ASP A 22 7.48 2.18 -12.46
C ASP A 22 6.35 1.16 -12.52
N PHE A 23 5.57 1.16 -13.60
CA PHE A 23 4.47 0.23 -13.79
C PHE A 23 4.67 -0.54 -15.09
N ASP A 24 4.44 -1.86 -15.06
CA ASP A 24 4.47 -2.69 -16.26
C ASP A 24 3.12 -2.66 -17.00
N THR A 25 3.00 -3.43 -18.09
CA THR A 25 1.78 -3.48 -18.89
C THR A 25 0.58 -4.09 -18.17
N THR A 26 0.81 -4.82 -17.07
CA THR A 26 -0.26 -5.40 -16.24
C THR A 26 -0.70 -4.45 -15.13
N GLY A 27 -0.03 -3.31 -14.97
CA GLY A 27 -0.25 -2.36 -13.89
C GLY A 27 0.51 -2.68 -12.61
N ARG A 28 1.33 -3.74 -12.62
CA ARG A 28 2.15 -4.11 -11.46
C ARG A 28 3.26 -3.08 -11.24
N PRO A 29 3.39 -2.55 -10.02
CA PRO A 29 4.45 -1.59 -9.73
C PRO A 29 5.79 -2.27 -9.47
N THR A 30 6.86 -1.56 -9.83
CA THR A 30 8.22 -1.82 -9.35
C THR A 30 8.61 -0.64 -8.47
N VAL A 31 8.99 -0.91 -7.23
CA VAL A 31 9.34 0.11 -6.23
C VAL A 31 10.85 0.12 -6.03
N GLY A 32 11.49 1.26 -6.33
CA GLY A 32 12.90 1.48 -6.02
C GLY A 32 13.04 2.26 -4.73
N ILE A 33 13.74 1.68 -3.74
CA ILE A 33 13.97 2.31 -2.45
C ILE A 33 15.24 3.16 -2.53
N PRO A 34 15.19 4.45 -2.13
CA PRO A 34 16.39 5.30 -2.12
C PRO A 34 17.38 4.82 -1.05
N ALA A 35 18.67 5.13 -1.27
CA ALA A 35 19.74 4.77 -0.33
C ALA A 35 19.80 5.77 0.84
N VAL A 36 18.69 5.92 1.54
CA VAL A 36 18.54 6.78 2.74
C VAL A 36 17.79 6.00 3.80
N ASP A 37 17.89 6.46 5.06
CA ASP A 37 17.15 5.86 6.15
C ASP A 37 15.64 5.99 5.92
N PRO A 38 14.84 5.00 6.35
CA PRO A 38 13.40 5.09 6.23
C PRO A 38 12.82 6.15 7.17
N PRO A 39 11.64 6.70 6.84
CA PRO A 39 10.92 7.56 7.77
C PRO A 39 10.63 6.83 9.09
N THR A 40 10.64 7.57 10.19
CA THR A 40 10.35 7.04 11.52
C THR A 40 8.85 7.08 11.85
N THR A 41 8.06 7.75 11.02
CA THR A 41 6.61 7.85 11.14
C THR A 41 5.95 7.36 9.85
N ARG A 42 4.69 6.92 9.96
CA ARG A 42 3.92 6.52 8.80
C ARG A 42 3.77 7.68 7.82
N GLN A 43 4.01 7.38 6.53
CA GLN A 43 3.84 8.34 5.44
C GLN A 43 2.86 7.77 4.43
N VAL A 44 1.95 8.60 3.94
CA VAL A 44 0.96 8.21 2.94
C VAL A 44 0.99 9.21 1.79
N ALA A 45 1.05 8.71 0.56
CA ALA A 45 0.86 9.51 -0.64
C ALA A 45 -0.27 8.93 -1.47
N THR A 46 -1.19 9.76 -1.91
CA THR A 46 -2.22 9.38 -2.87
C THR A 46 -1.74 9.76 -4.26
N LEU A 47 -1.48 8.77 -5.10
CA LEU A 47 -0.97 9.00 -6.47
C LEU A 47 -2.08 9.11 -7.50
N ILE A 48 -3.21 8.44 -7.25
CA ILE A 48 -4.41 8.53 -8.06
C ILE A 48 -5.57 8.70 -7.09
N VAL A 49 -6.39 9.73 -7.31
CA VAL A 49 -7.62 9.93 -6.55
C VAL A 49 -8.75 9.28 -7.33
N GLY A 50 -9.29 8.20 -6.79
CA GLY A 50 -10.43 7.51 -7.40
C GLY A 50 -11.72 8.33 -7.29
N ASP A 51 -12.62 8.13 -8.21
CA ASP A 51 -13.91 8.81 -8.28
C ASP A 51 -15.06 7.99 -7.67
N GLY A 52 -14.75 6.85 -7.06
CA GLY A 52 -15.73 6.02 -6.39
C GLY A 52 -16.11 6.51 -5.00
N ALA A 53 -16.88 5.70 -4.28
CA ALA A 53 -17.31 6.02 -2.92
C ALA A 53 -16.14 6.03 -1.95
N VAL A 54 -16.29 6.78 -0.84
CA VAL A 54 -15.33 6.80 0.26
C VAL A 54 -15.44 5.49 1.05
N VAL A 55 -14.29 4.89 1.35
CA VAL A 55 -14.22 3.68 2.18
C VAL A 55 -14.51 4.05 3.63
N GLY A 56 -15.53 3.45 4.22
CA GLY A 56 -15.90 3.66 5.61
C GLY A 56 -15.18 2.72 6.57
N ALA A 57 -15.18 3.08 7.85
CA ALA A 57 -14.44 2.34 8.88
C ALA A 57 -14.95 0.91 9.11
N THR A 58 -16.19 0.62 8.72
CA THR A 58 -16.81 -0.71 8.86
C THR A 58 -16.92 -1.47 7.55
N ASP A 59 -16.42 -0.90 6.44
CA ASP A 59 -16.49 -1.54 5.14
C ASP A 59 -15.40 -2.61 5.00
N GLU A 60 -15.75 -3.72 4.38
CA GLU A 60 -14.76 -4.62 3.80
C GLU A 60 -14.42 -4.13 2.39
N PHE A 61 -13.16 -4.20 2.02
CA PHE A 61 -12.73 -3.74 0.71
C PHE A 61 -11.69 -4.66 0.10
N LEU A 62 -11.70 -4.69 -1.23
CA LEU A 62 -10.74 -5.45 -2.03
C LEU A 62 -9.65 -4.54 -2.53
N ILE A 63 -8.42 -5.01 -2.44
CA ILE A 63 -7.23 -4.28 -2.91
C ILE A 63 -6.34 -5.16 -3.76
N GLN A 64 -5.66 -4.54 -4.73
CA GLN A 64 -4.41 -5.04 -5.29
C GLN A 64 -3.28 -4.33 -4.56
N PHE A 65 -2.22 -5.05 -4.21
CA PHE A 65 -1.10 -4.42 -3.55
C PHE A 65 0.23 -5.11 -3.82
N GLU A 66 1.31 -4.39 -3.58
CA GLU A 66 2.66 -4.91 -3.54
C GLU A 66 3.34 -4.37 -2.29
N ALA A 67 4.01 -5.24 -1.55
CA ALA A 67 4.70 -4.90 -0.32
C ALA A 67 6.20 -5.13 -0.48
N VAL A 68 6.98 -4.12 -0.12
CA VAL A 68 8.43 -4.08 -0.28
C VAL A 68 9.10 -3.77 1.05
N ASN A 69 10.19 -4.46 1.35
CA ASN A 69 11.00 -4.17 2.53
C ASN A 69 11.95 -3.00 2.21
N TRP A 70 11.93 -1.95 3.04
CA TRP A 70 12.80 -0.78 2.84
C TRP A 70 14.28 -1.17 2.88
N ARG A 71 14.67 -2.00 3.86
CA ARG A 71 16.07 -2.39 4.06
C ARG A 71 16.65 -3.19 2.91
N THR A 72 15.88 -4.12 2.33
CA THR A 72 16.36 -5.04 1.30
C THR A 72 15.96 -4.65 -0.11
N GLY A 73 14.92 -3.81 -0.26
CA GLY A 73 14.32 -3.51 -1.55
C GLY A 73 13.54 -4.67 -2.16
N ALA A 74 13.41 -5.78 -1.45
CA ALA A 74 12.77 -6.98 -1.97
C ALA A 74 11.25 -6.96 -1.78
N VAL A 75 10.51 -7.41 -2.79
CA VAL A 75 9.08 -7.67 -2.69
C VAL A 75 8.89 -8.91 -1.83
N PHE A 76 8.08 -8.82 -0.78
CA PHE A 76 7.79 -9.96 0.08
C PHE A 76 6.33 -10.40 0.03
N ASP A 77 5.46 -9.61 -0.55
CA ASP A 77 4.06 -9.98 -0.80
C ASP A 77 3.48 -9.13 -1.93
N GLN A 78 2.52 -9.68 -2.67
CA GLN A 78 1.86 -8.94 -3.74
C GLN A 78 0.66 -9.73 -4.25
N THR A 79 -0.30 -9.05 -4.90
CA THR A 79 -1.50 -9.66 -5.47
C THR A 79 -1.54 -9.58 -6.99
N TRP A 80 -0.69 -8.75 -7.64
CA TRP A 80 -0.68 -8.66 -9.09
C TRP A 80 -0.31 -10.00 -9.71
N GLY A 81 -1.18 -10.49 -10.61
CA GLY A 81 -1.06 -11.84 -11.16
C GLY A 81 -1.83 -12.89 -10.38
N ASP A 82 -2.31 -12.55 -9.20
CA ASP A 82 -3.18 -13.37 -8.36
C ASP A 82 -4.51 -12.66 -8.14
N ALA A 83 -5.37 -13.21 -7.27
CA ALA A 83 -6.62 -12.57 -6.92
C ALA A 83 -6.42 -11.40 -5.94
N PRO A 84 -7.20 -10.31 -6.05
CA PRO A 84 -7.21 -9.27 -5.03
C PRO A 84 -7.52 -9.83 -3.64
N ARG A 85 -7.00 -9.15 -2.61
CA ARG A 85 -7.19 -9.57 -1.22
C ARG A 85 -8.07 -8.60 -0.44
N SER A 86 -8.73 -9.16 0.57
CA SER A 86 -9.39 -8.38 1.61
C SER A 86 -8.36 -7.67 2.48
N LEU A 87 -8.69 -6.48 2.97
CA LEU A 87 -7.79 -5.68 3.79
C LEU A 87 -7.44 -6.29 5.14
N LEU A 88 -8.19 -7.26 5.63
CA LEU A 88 -7.90 -7.96 6.89
C LEU A 88 -6.54 -8.68 6.86
N GLU A 89 -5.96 -8.86 5.68
CA GLU A 89 -4.68 -9.56 5.49
C GLU A 89 -3.49 -8.63 5.38
N VAL A 90 -3.67 -7.32 5.59
CA VAL A 90 -2.59 -6.32 5.52
C VAL A 90 -2.37 -5.63 6.85
N VAL A 91 -1.25 -4.91 6.94
CA VAL A 91 -0.81 -4.26 8.18
C VAL A 91 -1.70 -3.08 8.58
N PRO A 92 -1.74 -2.72 9.88
CA PRO A 92 -2.62 -1.67 10.39
C PRO A 92 -2.45 -0.30 9.72
N GLY A 93 -1.22 0.07 9.36
CA GLY A 93 -0.95 1.35 8.70
C GLY A 93 -1.62 1.48 7.33
N VAL A 94 -1.74 0.36 6.60
CA VAL A 94 -2.44 0.33 5.32
C VAL A 94 -3.96 0.43 5.54
N THR A 95 -4.48 -0.32 6.49
CA THR A 95 -5.91 -0.26 6.86
C THR A 95 -6.33 1.18 7.16
N SER A 96 -5.56 1.87 8.01
CA SER A 96 -5.85 3.26 8.37
C SER A 96 -5.76 4.21 7.18
N ALA A 97 -4.89 3.95 6.21
CA ALA A 97 -4.74 4.78 5.02
C ALA A 97 -5.88 4.58 4.03
N VAL A 98 -6.40 3.37 3.90
CA VAL A 98 -7.49 3.04 2.97
C VAL A 98 -8.82 3.59 3.47
N ILE A 99 -9.10 3.51 4.76
CA ILE A 99 -10.29 4.11 5.36
C ILE A 99 -10.24 5.63 5.15
N GLY A 100 -11.29 6.18 4.57
CA GLY A 100 -11.35 7.60 4.21
C GLY A 100 -10.86 7.91 2.79
N SER A 101 -10.21 6.97 2.12
CA SER A 101 -9.85 7.10 0.71
C SER A 101 -11.01 6.66 -0.18
N THR A 102 -10.95 7.01 -1.47
CA THR A 102 -12.00 6.67 -2.43
C THR A 102 -11.66 5.42 -3.22
N ILE A 103 -12.67 4.65 -3.60
CA ILE A 103 -12.52 3.52 -4.51
C ILE A 103 -11.93 4.01 -5.85
N GLY A 104 -10.96 3.29 -6.36
CA GLY A 104 -10.18 3.66 -7.53
C GLY A 104 -8.85 4.33 -7.18
N SER A 105 -8.64 4.73 -5.95
CA SER A 105 -7.41 5.40 -5.52
C SER A 105 -6.20 4.47 -5.54
N ARG A 106 -5.03 5.06 -5.79
CA ARG A 106 -3.72 4.42 -5.62
C ARG A 106 -2.96 5.15 -4.55
N LEU A 107 -2.53 4.40 -3.53
CA LEU A 107 -1.79 4.92 -2.39
C LEU A 107 -0.40 4.30 -2.34
N ILE A 108 0.58 5.09 -1.86
CA ILE A 108 1.83 4.54 -1.30
C ILE A 108 1.76 4.76 0.19
N VAL A 109 1.98 3.69 0.97
CA VAL A 109 2.00 3.76 2.43
C VAL A 109 3.33 3.24 2.93
N ILE A 110 4.06 4.08 3.65
CA ILE A 110 5.32 3.70 4.30
C ILE A 110 5.02 3.46 5.77
N CYS A 111 5.24 2.22 6.22
CA CYS A 111 4.89 1.77 7.55
C CYS A 111 6.15 1.42 8.35
N PRO A 112 6.53 2.25 9.35
CA PRO A 112 7.49 1.81 10.36
C PRO A 112 6.96 0.60 11.13
N PRO A 113 7.78 -0.10 11.93
CA PRO A 113 7.32 -1.31 12.63
C PRO A 113 6.00 -1.17 13.38
N ILE A 114 5.78 -0.04 14.05
CA ILE A 114 4.55 0.17 14.84
C ILE A 114 3.28 0.17 13.97
N ASP A 115 3.40 0.57 12.71
CA ASP A 115 2.29 0.59 11.75
C ASP A 115 2.32 -0.62 10.81
N GLY A 116 3.33 -1.46 10.92
CA GLY A 116 3.58 -2.63 10.10
C GLY A 116 3.51 -3.93 10.91
N PHE A 117 4.61 -4.68 10.89
CA PHE A 117 4.69 -6.00 11.53
C PHE A 117 5.10 -5.96 12.99
N GLY A 118 5.28 -4.78 13.57
CA GLY A 118 5.64 -4.62 14.99
C GLY A 118 7.06 -5.09 15.31
N ALA A 119 7.39 -5.14 16.60
CA ALA A 119 8.71 -5.53 17.09
C ALA A 119 9.04 -7.01 16.86
N ILE A 120 8.05 -7.83 16.55
CA ILE A 120 8.24 -9.25 16.23
C ILE A 120 8.66 -9.42 14.76
N GLY A 121 8.19 -8.56 13.88
CA GLY A 121 8.39 -8.70 12.44
C GLY A 121 7.61 -9.88 11.86
N ASP A 122 8.07 -10.36 10.71
CA ASP A 122 7.53 -11.56 10.06
C ASP A 122 8.69 -12.38 9.45
N PRO A 123 9.20 -13.37 10.18
CA PRO A 123 10.33 -14.16 9.70
C PRO A 123 10.07 -14.88 8.37
N THR A 124 8.84 -15.31 8.10
CA THR A 124 8.51 -15.99 6.84
C THR A 124 8.55 -15.05 5.63
N ALA A 125 8.34 -13.77 5.86
CA ALA A 125 8.45 -12.73 4.82
C ALA A 125 9.83 -12.08 4.78
N GLY A 126 10.73 -12.44 5.68
CA GLY A 126 12.06 -11.81 5.78
C GLY A 126 12.02 -10.41 6.40
N VAL A 127 10.98 -10.08 7.16
CA VAL A 127 10.81 -8.78 7.81
C VAL A 127 11.27 -8.88 9.26
N LEU A 128 12.27 -8.05 9.62
CA LEU A 128 12.74 -7.94 11.00
C LEU A 128 11.83 -7.00 11.80
N GLY A 129 11.87 -7.11 13.13
CA GLY A 129 11.11 -6.23 14.03
C GLY A 129 11.53 -4.77 13.99
N THR A 130 12.59 -4.42 13.27
CA THR A 130 13.06 -3.05 13.03
C THR A 130 12.84 -2.57 11.61
N ASP A 131 12.27 -3.42 10.74
CA ASP A 131 12.11 -3.09 9.32
C ASP A 131 10.89 -2.21 9.07
N THR A 132 11.09 -1.20 8.23
CA THR A 132 10.02 -0.41 7.62
C THR A 132 9.59 -1.10 6.33
N VAL A 133 8.30 -1.12 6.07
CA VAL A 133 7.74 -1.72 4.85
C VAL A 133 6.98 -0.68 4.03
N VAL A 134 6.96 -0.87 2.72
CA VAL A 134 6.28 0.02 1.77
C VAL A 134 5.21 -0.75 1.04
N TYR A 135 3.98 -0.23 1.04
CA TYR A 135 2.86 -0.79 0.29
C TYR A 135 2.44 0.16 -0.82
N VAL A 136 2.30 -0.38 -2.02
CA VAL A 136 1.58 0.28 -3.12
C VAL A 136 0.23 -0.40 -3.20
N VAL A 137 -0.85 0.37 -3.03
CA VAL A 137 -2.21 -0.17 -2.88
C VAL A 137 -3.14 0.47 -3.89
N ASP A 138 -3.83 -0.37 -4.66
CA ASP A 138 -4.95 0.04 -5.51
C ASP A 138 -6.26 -0.42 -4.86
N ILE A 139 -7.15 0.51 -4.56
CA ILE A 139 -8.44 0.24 -3.94
C ILE A 139 -9.45 -0.07 -5.05
N LEU A 140 -9.93 -1.31 -5.10
CA LEU A 140 -10.72 -1.81 -6.24
C LEU A 140 -12.22 -1.74 -6.00
N ALA A 141 -12.68 -2.11 -4.81
CA ALA A 141 -14.10 -2.23 -4.51
C ALA A 141 -14.34 -2.28 -3.01
N VAL A 142 -15.58 -2.01 -2.61
CA VAL A 142 -16.08 -2.23 -1.25
C VAL A 142 -17.10 -3.35 -1.33
N THR A 143 -17.00 -4.32 -0.42
CA THR A 143 -18.03 -5.35 -0.25
C THR A 143 -19.03 -4.87 0.81
N ALA A 144 -20.31 -4.88 0.48
CA ALA A 144 -21.33 -4.57 1.45
C ALA A 144 -21.32 -5.62 2.55
N ILE A 145 -21.25 -5.21 3.79
CA ILE A 145 -21.42 -6.10 4.94
C ILE A 145 -22.93 -6.25 5.17
N PRO A 146 -23.46 -7.48 5.05
CA PRO A 146 -24.89 -7.71 5.26
C PRO A 146 -25.32 -7.36 6.68
#